data_b69f50f57f032c81e4e5fbc22f406106
#
_entry.id   b69f50f57f032c81e4e5fbc22f406106
#
_cell.length_a   1.000
_cell.length_b   1.000
_cell.length_c   1.000
_cell.angle_alpha   90.00
_cell.angle_beta   90.00
_cell.angle_gamma   90.00
#
_symmetry.space_group_name_H-M   'P 1'
#
loop_
_entity.id
_entity.type
_entity.pdbx_description
1 polymer ?
#
loop_
_entity_poly.entity_id
_entity_poly.type
_entity_poly.pdbx_seq_one_letter_code
_entity_poly.pdbx_strand_id
1 'polypeptide(L)'
;MTTTDPTAPAVLDEETISAYRRDGVVRIRNIITPEEAANFAQAALAASESGDDYHKGSKIFNQYVNVWRENDVLRELTLDPRLAAAATALAGVPLRIWHDQLLIKPPHNGAATEFHQDAPYWPHAGSRASLSAWVALVDVPVERGCMTFIPGSQRHQDLRSQNLADRDDMFRAAPDLRWEERLTIPLRAGDCTFHNAYLAHSATPNLTDDLRIAHVAIYIDAAATYTGGGHVVTDGLGLTVGEPLDHELFPAV
;
A
#
# COMPACT_ATOMS: atom_id res chain seq x y z
N MET A 1 24.09 8.96 24.28
CA MET A 1 22.77 8.80 23.67
C MET A 1 22.77 9.64 22.40
N THR A 2 22.98 9.01 21.26
CA THR A 2 22.89 9.67 19.95
C THR A 2 21.41 9.90 19.66
N THR A 3 20.99 11.15 19.69
CA THR A 3 19.68 11.56 19.18
C THR A 3 19.72 11.33 17.67
N THR A 4 19.10 10.25 17.20
CA THR A 4 18.84 10.08 15.78
C THR A 4 17.88 11.19 15.35
N ASP A 5 18.26 11.93 14.34
CA ASP A 5 17.41 12.94 13.71
C ASP A 5 16.13 12.22 13.21
N PRO A 6 14.94 12.56 13.70
CA PRO A 6 13.71 11.90 13.29
C PRO A 6 13.35 12.11 11.81
N THR A 7 14.04 13.03 11.12
CA THR A 7 13.87 13.31 9.69
C THR A 7 14.89 12.57 8.81
N ALA A 8 15.86 11.86 9.41
CA ALA A 8 16.85 11.13 8.66
C ALA A 8 16.22 9.89 7.96
N PRO A 9 16.61 9.60 6.71
CA PRO A 9 16.15 8.40 6.01
C PRO A 9 16.40 7.15 6.85
N ALA A 10 15.41 6.27 6.93
CA ALA A 10 15.54 4.99 7.63
C ALA A 10 16.59 4.13 6.91
N VAL A 11 17.77 4.01 7.50
CA VAL A 11 18.77 3.05 7.02
C VAL A 11 18.32 1.67 7.48
N LEU A 12 17.79 0.87 6.55
CA LEU A 12 17.40 -0.50 6.83
C LEU A 12 18.65 -1.39 6.92
N ASP A 13 18.65 -2.29 7.89
CA ASP A 13 19.69 -3.30 8.00
C ASP A 13 19.48 -4.44 6.97
N GLU A 14 20.54 -5.19 6.71
CA GLU A 14 20.54 -6.31 5.76
C GLU A 14 19.57 -7.43 6.18
N GLU A 15 19.29 -7.59 7.47
CA GLU A 15 18.34 -8.57 7.98
C GLU A 15 16.92 -8.20 7.54
N THR A 16 16.52 -6.94 7.70
CA THR A 16 15.23 -6.40 7.27
C THR A 16 15.04 -6.54 5.74
N ILE A 17 16.07 -6.18 4.95
CA ILE A 17 16.03 -6.31 3.49
C ILE A 17 15.92 -7.78 3.08
N SER A 18 16.67 -8.67 3.70
CA SER A 18 16.62 -10.11 3.44
C SER A 18 15.28 -10.72 3.83
N ALA A 19 14.69 -10.29 4.95
CA ALA A 19 13.34 -10.70 5.37
C ALA A 19 12.28 -10.27 4.34
N TYR A 20 12.33 -9.03 3.87
CA TYR A 20 11.41 -8.55 2.81
C TYR A 20 11.55 -9.38 1.52
N ARG A 21 12.76 -9.66 1.07
CA ARG A 21 13.00 -10.47 -0.14
C ARG A 21 12.46 -11.89 -0.02
N ARG A 22 12.56 -12.48 1.17
CA ARG A 22 12.05 -13.82 1.47
C ARG A 22 10.54 -13.86 1.59
N ASP A 23 9.98 -12.98 2.40
CA ASP A 23 8.59 -13.02 2.87
C ASP A 23 7.66 -12.10 2.07
N GLY A 24 8.20 -11.12 1.36
CA GLY A 24 7.44 -10.12 0.59
C GLY A 24 6.85 -9.01 1.44
N VAL A 25 7.07 -9.00 2.76
CA VAL A 25 6.58 -7.97 3.68
C VAL A 25 7.55 -7.75 4.83
N VAL A 26 7.65 -6.48 5.27
CA VAL A 26 8.28 -6.10 6.54
C VAL A 26 7.48 -5.00 7.21
N ARG A 27 7.56 -4.94 8.56
CA ARG A 27 7.06 -3.83 9.34
C ARG A 27 8.21 -2.93 9.75
N ILE A 28 8.07 -1.63 9.53
CA ILE A 28 8.97 -0.60 10.05
C ILE A 28 8.19 0.22 11.07
N ARG A 29 8.71 0.25 12.30
CA ARG A 29 8.07 0.98 13.39
C ARG A 29 8.46 2.45 13.36
N ASN A 30 7.49 3.32 13.69
CA ASN A 30 7.71 4.76 13.82
C ASN A 30 8.44 5.35 12.58
N ILE A 31 8.00 4.97 11.36
CA ILE A 31 8.55 5.57 10.14
C ILE A 31 8.19 7.07 10.07
N ILE A 32 7.06 7.41 10.66
CA ILE A 32 6.66 8.76 11.04
C ILE A 32 6.31 8.76 12.53
N THR A 33 6.34 9.91 13.16
CA THR A 33 5.98 10.02 14.59
C THR A 33 4.46 9.88 14.78
N PRO A 34 4.00 9.51 15.99
CA PRO A 34 2.55 9.51 16.29
C PRO A 34 1.88 10.88 16.13
N GLU A 35 2.62 11.98 16.33
CA GLU A 35 2.14 13.35 16.13
C GLU A 35 1.95 13.66 14.65
N GLU A 36 2.92 13.28 13.80
CA GLU A 36 2.78 13.36 12.34
C GLU A 36 1.60 12.52 11.86
N ALA A 37 1.46 11.27 12.35
CA ALA A 37 0.36 10.40 12.00
C ALA A 37 -1.00 11.02 12.35
N ALA A 38 -1.13 11.67 13.52
CA ALA A 38 -2.36 12.37 13.91
C ALA A 38 -2.67 13.56 13.00
N ASN A 39 -1.66 14.34 12.60
CA ASN A 39 -1.82 15.43 11.63
C ASN A 39 -2.27 14.91 10.27
N PHE A 40 -1.64 13.86 9.75
CA PHE A 40 -2.03 13.23 8.49
C PHE A 40 -3.42 12.58 8.56
N ALA A 41 -3.83 12.03 9.72
CA ALA A 41 -5.17 11.51 9.92
C ALA A 41 -6.24 12.60 9.79
N GLN A 42 -5.99 13.79 10.32
CA GLN A 42 -6.90 14.95 10.17
C GLN A 42 -7.00 15.38 8.71
N ALA A 43 -5.86 15.48 8.00
CA ALA A 43 -5.84 15.81 6.58
C ALA A 43 -6.58 14.76 5.74
N ALA A 44 -6.41 13.47 6.09
CA ALA A 44 -7.10 12.35 5.44
C ALA A 44 -8.62 12.42 5.60
N LEU A 45 -9.11 12.74 6.79
CA LEU A 45 -10.54 12.92 7.04
C LEU A 45 -11.09 14.10 6.24
N ALA A 46 -10.42 15.26 6.26
CA ALA A 46 -10.83 16.42 5.48
C ALA A 46 -10.87 16.13 3.97
N ALA A 47 -9.85 15.41 3.44
CA ALA A 47 -9.82 15.01 2.05
C ALA A 47 -10.95 14.02 1.70
N SER A 48 -11.33 13.14 2.62
CA SER A 48 -12.41 12.17 2.40
C SER A 48 -13.81 12.79 2.35
N GLU A 49 -14.02 13.95 2.95
CA GLU A 49 -15.31 14.67 2.91
C GLU A 49 -15.60 15.28 1.53
N SER A 50 -14.56 15.67 0.79
CA SER A 50 -14.66 16.33 -0.51
C SER A 50 -14.25 15.45 -1.69
N GLY A 51 -13.57 14.33 -1.43
CA GLY A 51 -13.01 13.43 -2.45
C GLY A 51 -14.03 12.44 -3.01
N ASP A 52 -13.79 11.98 -4.21
CA ASP A 52 -14.55 10.90 -4.82
C ASP A 52 -14.07 9.54 -4.29
N ASP A 53 -14.97 8.85 -3.59
CA ASP A 53 -14.73 7.47 -3.17
C ASP A 53 -14.76 6.54 -4.39
N TYR A 54 -13.60 5.96 -4.71
CA TYR A 54 -13.42 5.04 -5.85
C TYR A 54 -14.28 3.77 -5.74
N HIS A 55 -14.59 3.36 -4.52
CA HIS A 55 -15.47 2.23 -4.21
C HIS A 55 -16.82 2.64 -3.65
N LYS A 56 -17.37 3.78 -4.09
CA LYS A 56 -18.62 4.34 -3.59
C LYS A 56 -19.73 3.28 -3.48
N GLY A 57 -20.21 3.11 -2.25
CA GLY A 57 -21.20 2.08 -1.92
C GLY A 57 -20.64 0.70 -1.59
N SER A 58 -19.34 0.50 -1.65
CA SER A 58 -18.69 -0.70 -1.12
C SER A 58 -18.88 -0.78 0.39
N LYS A 59 -19.09 -2.01 0.89
CA LYS A 59 -19.11 -2.28 2.33
C LYS A 59 -17.73 -2.67 2.87
N ILE A 60 -16.71 -2.74 2.01
CA ILE A 60 -15.38 -3.23 2.39
C ILE A 60 -14.55 -2.11 3.01
N PHE A 61 -14.42 -1.00 2.31
CA PHE A 61 -13.75 0.24 2.74
C PHE A 61 -14.08 1.38 1.79
N ASN A 62 -13.82 2.61 2.21
CA ASN A 62 -13.79 3.79 1.35
C ASN A 62 -12.37 3.98 0.84
N GLN A 63 -12.20 4.21 -0.47
CA GLN A 63 -10.91 4.39 -1.12
C GLN A 63 -10.87 5.69 -1.90
N TYR A 64 -9.88 6.51 -1.61
CA TYR A 64 -9.59 7.74 -2.32
C TYR A 64 -8.21 7.61 -2.98
N VAL A 65 -8.13 7.85 -4.29
CA VAL A 65 -6.92 7.65 -5.09
C VAL A 65 -6.37 8.98 -5.54
N ASN A 66 -5.04 9.13 -5.55
CA ASN A 66 -4.35 10.35 -5.96
C ASN A 66 -4.63 11.58 -5.09
N VAL A 67 -4.91 11.38 -3.80
CA VAL A 67 -5.20 12.48 -2.86
C VAL A 67 -4.02 13.44 -2.70
N TRP A 68 -2.78 12.97 -2.90
CA TRP A 68 -1.57 13.77 -2.85
C TRP A 68 -1.52 14.89 -3.89
N ARG A 69 -2.31 14.79 -4.97
CA ARG A 69 -2.34 15.79 -6.04
C ARG A 69 -3.10 17.04 -5.64
N GLU A 70 -4.06 16.92 -4.74
CA GLU A 70 -4.98 17.99 -4.35
C GLU A 70 -4.85 18.42 -2.88
N ASN A 71 -4.08 17.68 -2.07
CA ASN A 71 -3.87 17.95 -0.66
C ASN A 71 -2.38 18.04 -0.34
N ASP A 72 -1.89 19.23 -0.03
CA ASP A 72 -0.46 19.49 0.20
C ASP A 72 0.07 18.71 1.42
N VAL A 73 -0.72 18.54 2.49
CA VAL A 73 -0.32 17.79 3.68
C VAL A 73 -0.16 16.30 3.34
N LEU A 74 -1.09 15.70 2.58
CA LEU A 74 -0.97 14.31 2.15
C LEU A 74 0.12 14.12 1.10
N ARG A 75 0.43 15.16 0.32
CA ARG A 75 1.58 15.18 -0.57
C ARG A 75 2.90 15.03 0.17
N GLU A 76 3.04 15.70 1.32
CA GLU A 76 4.24 15.56 2.17
C GLU A 76 4.44 14.11 2.60
N LEU A 77 3.36 13.38 2.95
CA LEU A 77 3.44 11.97 3.34
C LEU A 77 3.74 11.06 2.13
N THR A 78 3.07 11.28 1.00
CA THR A 78 3.28 10.47 -0.21
C THR A 78 4.71 10.57 -0.73
N LEU A 79 5.31 11.77 -0.64
CA LEU A 79 6.67 12.06 -1.09
C LEU A 79 7.69 12.05 0.05
N ASP A 80 7.35 11.51 1.21
CA ASP A 80 8.23 11.49 2.37
C ASP A 80 9.54 10.74 2.07
N PRO A 81 10.70 11.39 2.23
CA PRO A 81 12.00 10.78 1.92
C PRO A 81 12.32 9.56 2.77
N ARG A 82 11.72 9.42 3.97
CA ARG A 82 11.88 8.23 4.82
C ARG A 82 11.21 7.03 4.21
N LEU A 83 9.98 7.20 3.68
CA LEU A 83 9.25 6.17 2.96
C LEU A 83 9.95 5.80 1.65
N ALA A 84 10.35 6.79 0.87
CA ALA A 84 11.04 6.60 -0.41
C ALA A 84 12.37 5.85 -0.26
N ALA A 85 13.19 6.23 0.72
CA ALA A 85 14.46 5.57 1.01
C ALA A 85 14.27 4.10 1.43
N ALA A 86 13.30 3.83 2.31
CA ALA A 86 12.97 2.48 2.74
C ALA A 86 12.46 1.64 1.55
N ALA A 87 11.54 2.17 0.75
CA ALA A 87 11.01 1.50 -0.44
C ALA A 87 12.11 1.14 -1.43
N THR A 88 13.02 2.10 -1.74
CA THR A 88 14.13 1.88 -2.68
C THR A 88 15.12 0.84 -2.17
N ALA A 89 15.45 0.86 -0.86
CA ALA A 89 16.32 -0.15 -0.25
C ALA A 89 15.72 -1.56 -0.33
N LEU A 90 14.41 -1.70 -0.09
CA LEU A 90 13.69 -2.96 -0.15
C LEU A 90 13.57 -3.48 -1.58
N ALA A 91 13.21 -2.62 -2.53
CA ALA A 91 13.06 -2.96 -3.94
C ALA A 91 14.41 -3.29 -4.60
N GLY A 92 15.48 -2.58 -4.22
CA GLY A 92 16.81 -2.75 -4.81
C GLY A 92 16.94 -2.23 -6.25
N VAL A 93 15.99 -1.41 -6.69
CA VAL A 93 15.94 -0.74 -8.01
C VAL A 93 15.45 0.69 -7.86
N PRO A 94 15.74 1.59 -8.82
CA PRO A 94 15.14 2.93 -8.85
C PRO A 94 13.61 2.85 -8.93
N LEU A 95 12.94 3.70 -8.17
CA LEU A 95 11.48 3.70 -8.08
C LEU A 95 10.88 5.03 -8.53
N ARG A 96 9.59 4.98 -8.86
CA ARG A 96 8.71 6.12 -9.04
C ARG A 96 7.47 5.94 -8.15
N ILE A 97 6.88 7.06 -7.72
CA ILE A 97 5.51 7.01 -7.18
C ILE A 97 4.58 6.56 -8.29
N TRP A 98 3.77 5.55 -8.02
CA TRP A 98 2.66 5.15 -8.89
C TRP A 98 1.40 5.96 -8.57
N HIS A 99 0.95 5.91 -7.37
CA HIS A 99 -0.12 6.74 -6.81
C HIS A 99 -0.16 6.58 -5.29
N ASP A 100 -1.02 7.34 -4.64
CA ASP A 100 -1.38 7.10 -3.25
C ASP A 100 -2.84 6.70 -3.11
N GLN A 101 -3.17 6.18 -1.94
CA GLN A 101 -4.53 5.85 -1.56
C GLN A 101 -4.77 6.21 -0.10
N LEU A 102 -5.96 6.74 0.19
CA LEU A 102 -6.52 6.69 1.53
C LEU A 102 -7.48 5.51 1.61
N LEU A 103 -7.28 4.68 2.63
CA LEU A 103 -8.12 3.52 2.89
C LEU A 103 -8.78 3.69 4.26
N ILE A 104 -10.07 3.99 4.25
CA ILE A 104 -10.84 4.24 5.47
C ILE A 104 -11.86 3.12 5.67
N LYS A 105 -11.77 2.40 6.82
CA LYS A 105 -12.81 1.46 7.25
C LYS A 105 -13.66 2.12 8.33
N PRO A 106 -14.97 2.31 8.10
CA PRO A 106 -15.89 2.82 9.10
C PRO A 106 -15.98 1.95 10.35
N PRO A 107 -16.43 2.49 11.49
CA PRO A 107 -16.77 1.70 12.66
C PRO A 107 -17.78 0.61 12.33
N HIS A 108 -17.64 -0.55 12.98
CA HIS A 108 -18.53 -1.71 12.79
C HIS A 108 -18.68 -2.15 11.32
N ASN A 109 -17.66 -1.90 10.50
CA ASN A 109 -17.61 -2.43 9.16
C ASN A 109 -17.34 -3.93 9.21
N GLY A 110 -18.39 -4.74 9.13
CA GLY A 110 -18.33 -6.20 9.22
C GLY A 110 -17.68 -6.90 8.02
N ALA A 111 -17.24 -6.17 6.98
CA ALA A 111 -16.66 -6.75 5.78
C ALA A 111 -15.12 -6.75 5.83
N ALA A 112 -14.53 -7.92 5.60
CA ALA A 112 -13.11 -8.04 5.33
C ALA A 112 -12.77 -7.50 3.93
N THR A 113 -11.52 -7.12 3.71
CA THR A 113 -10.92 -7.11 2.37
C THR A 113 -10.30 -8.47 2.17
N GLU A 114 -10.84 -9.26 1.26
CA GLU A 114 -10.40 -10.64 1.09
C GLU A 114 -9.01 -10.74 0.44
N PHE A 115 -8.38 -11.92 0.51
CA PHE A 115 -7.02 -12.11 -0.02
C PHE A 115 -6.94 -11.77 -1.51
N HIS A 116 -5.95 -10.91 -1.84
CA HIS A 116 -5.68 -10.45 -3.21
C HIS A 116 -4.21 -10.05 -3.35
N GLN A 117 -3.78 -9.85 -4.59
CA GLN A 117 -2.55 -9.18 -4.96
C GLN A 117 -2.90 -7.83 -5.60
N ASP A 118 -2.07 -6.81 -5.40
CA ASP A 118 -2.29 -5.47 -5.99
C ASP A 118 -1.91 -5.41 -7.48
N ALA A 119 -0.75 -5.99 -7.83
CA ALA A 119 -0.20 -5.87 -9.18
C ALA A 119 -1.15 -6.27 -10.32
N PRO A 120 -2.01 -7.31 -10.20
CA PRO A 120 -2.94 -7.69 -11.28
C PRO A 120 -3.98 -6.64 -11.65
N TYR A 121 -4.16 -5.58 -10.84
CA TYR A 121 -5.06 -4.48 -11.16
C TYR A 121 -4.38 -3.35 -11.93
N TRP A 122 -3.04 -3.32 -11.99
CA TRP A 122 -2.30 -2.19 -12.50
C TRP A 122 -1.82 -2.41 -13.93
N PRO A 123 -2.00 -1.43 -14.84
CA PRO A 123 -1.65 -1.56 -16.24
C PRO A 123 -0.16 -1.30 -16.49
N HIS A 124 0.73 -1.97 -15.76
CA HIS A 124 2.16 -1.91 -16.00
C HIS A 124 2.79 -3.31 -16.01
N ALA A 125 3.91 -3.44 -16.70
CA ALA A 125 4.68 -4.67 -16.83
C ALA A 125 6.18 -4.40 -16.78
N GLY A 126 6.97 -5.47 -16.86
CA GLY A 126 8.43 -5.41 -16.97
C GLY A 126 9.17 -5.41 -15.64
N SER A 127 8.48 -5.31 -14.51
CA SER A 127 9.10 -5.36 -13.19
C SER A 127 8.24 -6.10 -12.17
N ARG A 128 8.92 -6.65 -11.16
CA ARG A 128 8.34 -7.35 -10.01
C ARG A 128 8.70 -6.67 -8.69
N ALA A 129 9.31 -5.48 -8.77
CA ALA A 129 9.81 -4.73 -7.62
C ALA A 129 8.79 -3.72 -7.07
N SER A 130 7.61 -3.59 -7.70
CA SER A 130 6.54 -2.72 -7.21
C SER A 130 6.11 -3.11 -5.80
N LEU A 131 5.91 -2.12 -4.94
CA LEU A 131 5.55 -2.31 -3.54
C LEU A 131 4.68 -1.18 -3.01
N SER A 132 3.95 -1.49 -1.95
CA SER A 132 3.09 -0.55 -1.23
C SER A 132 3.66 -0.27 0.16
N ALA A 133 3.77 1.00 0.53
CA ALA A 133 4.03 1.47 1.89
C ALA A 133 2.70 1.81 2.55
N TRP A 134 2.18 0.91 3.38
CA TRP A 134 0.93 1.06 4.09
C TRP A 134 1.18 1.66 5.47
N VAL A 135 0.91 2.95 5.64
CA VAL A 135 1.15 3.73 6.86
C VAL A 135 -0.11 3.78 7.70
N ALA A 136 -0.02 3.35 8.95
CA ALA A 136 -1.10 3.45 9.92
C ALA A 136 -1.18 4.90 10.45
N LEU A 137 -2.26 5.60 10.16
CA LEU A 137 -2.49 6.96 10.68
C LEU A 137 -3.19 6.97 12.05
N VAL A 138 -3.68 5.83 12.48
CA VAL A 138 -4.24 5.54 13.81
C VAL A 138 -3.73 4.19 14.27
N ASP A 139 -3.93 3.84 15.54
CA ASP A 139 -3.66 2.47 16.00
C ASP A 139 -4.57 1.47 15.28
N VAL A 140 -3.97 0.40 14.78
CA VAL A 140 -4.65 -0.65 14.00
C VAL A 140 -4.38 -2.02 14.64
N PRO A 141 -5.01 -2.33 15.76
CA PRO A 141 -5.01 -3.69 16.32
C PRO A 141 -5.80 -4.63 15.40
N VAL A 142 -5.78 -5.94 15.72
CA VAL A 142 -6.40 -6.97 14.87
C VAL A 142 -7.88 -6.71 14.61
N GLU A 143 -8.61 -6.26 15.63
CA GLU A 143 -10.05 -5.97 15.56
C GLU A 143 -10.40 -4.67 14.82
N ARG A 144 -9.39 -3.86 14.45
CA ARG A 144 -9.59 -2.57 13.75
C ARG A 144 -9.08 -2.59 12.31
N GLY A 145 -9.31 -3.66 11.57
CA GLY A 145 -8.97 -3.74 10.15
C GLY A 145 -7.47 -3.92 9.87
N CYS A 146 -6.80 -4.72 10.70
CA CYS A 146 -5.40 -5.09 10.57
C CYS A 146 -5.14 -5.91 9.32
N MET A 147 -3.94 -5.76 8.73
CA MET A 147 -3.54 -6.54 7.56
C MET A 147 -2.98 -7.91 7.94
N THR A 148 -3.28 -8.89 7.08
CA THR A 148 -2.76 -10.26 7.14
C THR A 148 -2.16 -10.63 5.80
N PHE A 149 -1.00 -11.23 5.81
CA PHE A 149 -0.19 -11.58 4.63
C PHE A 149 0.02 -13.10 4.55
N ILE A 150 0.29 -13.60 3.34
CA ILE A 150 0.81 -14.95 3.11
C ILE A 150 2.28 -14.81 2.71
N PRO A 151 3.25 -14.94 3.64
CA PRO A 151 4.67 -14.76 3.34
C PRO A 151 5.14 -15.66 2.20
N GLY A 152 5.93 -15.09 1.29
CA GLY A 152 6.47 -15.84 0.14
C GLY A 152 5.51 -15.97 -1.05
N SER A 153 4.23 -15.59 -0.92
CA SER A 153 3.25 -15.68 -2.00
C SER A 153 3.50 -14.73 -3.17
N GLN A 154 4.38 -13.74 -3.03
CA GLN A 154 4.80 -12.86 -4.14
C GLN A 154 5.49 -13.61 -5.29
N ARG A 155 5.79 -14.90 -5.12
CA ARG A 155 6.29 -15.76 -6.20
C ARG A 155 5.21 -16.16 -7.21
N HIS A 156 3.93 -16.08 -6.84
CA HIS A 156 2.78 -16.28 -7.73
C HIS A 156 2.50 -14.98 -8.50
N GLN A 157 3.07 -14.82 -9.70
CA GLN A 157 3.11 -13.53 -10.40
C GLN A 157 2.19 -13.45 -11.60
N ASP A 158 1.58 -14.54 -12.01
CA ASP A 158 0.73 -14.63 -13.21
C ASP A 158 -0.74 -14.82 -12.84
N LEU A 159 -1.13 -14.39 -11.65
CA LEU A 159 -2.54 -14.48 -11.23
C LEU A 159 -3.35 -13.34 -11.83
N ARG A 160 -4.61 -13.65 -12.19
CA ARG A 160 -5.58 -12.61 -12.51
C ARG A 160 -5.94 -11.79 -11.27
N SER A 161 -6.52 -10.61 -11.47
CA SER A 161 -7.11 -9.84 -10.38
C SER A 161 -8.19 -10.64 -9.64
N GLN A 162 -8.23 -10.51 -8.31
CA GLN A 162 -9.15 -11.22 -7.44
C GLN A 162 -10.36 -10.36 -7.07
N ASN A 163 -11.48 -11.00 -6.74
CA ASN A 163 -12.63 -10.30 -6.18
C ASN A 163 -12.43 -10.02 -4.68
N LEU A 164 -12.32 -8.76 -4.30
CA LEU A 164 -12.05 -8.33 -2.92
C LEU A 164 -13.17 -8.69 -1.92
N ALA A 165 -14.36 -9.07 -2.41
CA ALA A 165 -15.50 -9.51 -1.59
C ALA A 165 -15.67 -11.03 -1.54
N ASP A 166 -14.85 -11.78 -2.29
CA ASP A 166 -14.96 -13.25 -2.37
C ASP A 166 -13.76 -13.91 -1.68
N ARG A 167 -14.02 -14.44 -0.49
CA ARG A 167 -13.00 -15.08 0.38
C ARG A 167 -12.27 -16.26 -0.26
N ASP A 168 -12.84 -16.88 -1.26
CA ASP A 168 -12.28 -18.06 -1.92
C ASP A 168 -11.60 -17.76 -3.26
N ASP A 169 -11.72 -16.55 -3.78
CA ASP A 169 -11.27 -16.23 -5.14
C ASP A 169 -9.75 -16.35 -5.32
N MET A 170 -8.96 -15.85 -4.37
CA MET A 170 -7.50 -16.04 -4.34
C MET A 170 -7.16 -17.54 -4.35
N PHE A 171 -7.83 -18.33 -3.52
CA PHE A 171 -7.55 -19.76 -3.35
C PHE A 171 -8.13 -20.65 -4.47
N ARG A 172 -8.96 -20.11 -5.34
CA ARG A 172 -9.28 -20.73 -6.63
C ARG A 172 -8.20 -20.44 -7.67
N ALA A 173 -7.59 -19.26 -7.61
CA ALA A 173 -6.50 -18.87 -8.52
C ALA A 173 -5.17 -19.55 -8.15
N ALA A 174 -4.88 -19.69 -6.85
CA ALA A 174 -3.68 -20.33 -6.30
C ALA A 174 -4.07 -21.24 -5.12
N PRO A 175 -4.47 -22.52 -5.38
CA PRO A 175 -5.03 -23.41 -4.36
C PRO A 175 -4.02 -23.80 -3.25
N ASP A 176 -2.74 -23.83 -3.56
CA ASP A 176 -1.66 -24.12 -2.62
C ASP A 176 -1.57 -23.07 -1.50
N LEU A 177 -1.83 -21.79 -1.82
CA LEU A 177 -1.83 -20.72 -0.82
C LEU A 177 -2.87 -20.90 0.29
N ARG A 178 -3.85 -21.77 0.12
CA ARG A 178 -4.87 -22.03 1.15
C ARG A 178 -4.26 -22.61 2.44
N TRP A 179 -3.17 -23.32 2.31
CA TRP A 179 -2.54 -24.07 3.41
C TRP A 179 -1.28 -23.39 3.97
N GLU A 180 -0.84 -22.29 3.34
CA GLU A 180 0.31 -21.55 3.79
C GLU A 180 0.04 -20.78 5.09
N GLU A 181 1.10 -20.49 5.85
CA GLU A 181 1.01 -19.71 7.08
C GLU A 181 0.50 -18.29 6.82
N ARG A 182 -0.13 -17.71 7.83
CA ARG A 182 -0.64 -16.33 7.83
C ARG A 182 0.15 -15.49 8.82
N LEU A 183 0.62 -14.32 8.36
CA LEU A 183 1.28 -13.33 9.18
C LEU A 183 0.36 -12.11 9.35
N THR A 184 -0.24 -11.95 10.53
CA THR A 184 -1.05 -10.78 10.88
C THR A 184 -0.19 -9.76 11.58
N ILE A 185 -0.18 -8.50 11.10
CA ILE A 185 0.71 -7.45 11.58
C ILE A 185 -0.10 -6.25 12.11
N PRO A 186 -0.43 -6.22 13.41
CA PRO A 186 -1.02 -5.04 14.03
C PRO A 186 0.00 -3.90 14.07
N LEU A 187 -0.47 -2.66 13.87
CA LEU A 187 0.34 -1.46 13.80
C LEU A 187 -0.12 -0.43 14.83
N ARG A 188 0.82 0.36 15.34
CA ARG A 188 0.53 1.63 16.02
C ARG A 188 0.53 2.76 15.02
N ALA A 189 -0.08 3.88 15.38
CA ALA A 189 0.00 5.11 14.62
C ALA A 189 1.47 5.47 14.35
N GLY A 190 1.81 5.72 13.08
CA GLY A 190 3.17 5.98 12.63
C GLY A 190 3.98 4.75 12.20
N ASP A 191 3.52 3.52 12.48
CA ASP A 191 4.10 2.31 11.91
C ASP A 191 3.72 2.14 10.43
N CYS A 192 4.54 1.41 9.68
CA CYS A 192 4.31 1.10 8.28
C CYS A 192 4.61 -0.37 7.99
N THR A 193 3.80 -1.00 7.14
CA THR A 193 4.20 -2.23 6.43
C THR A 193 4.57 -1.90 5.00
N PHE A 194 5.74 -2.40 4.57
CA PHE A 194 6.09 -2.44 3.15
C PHE A 194 5.81 -3.84 2.63
N HIS A 195 4.98 -3.95 1.60
CA HIS A 195 4.67 -5.25 1.00
C HIS A 195 4.77 -5.20 -0.53
N ASN A 196 5.27 -6.29 -1.09
CA ASN A 196 5.40 -6.45 -2.54
C ASN A 196 4.01 -6.50 -3.19
N ALA A 197 3.85 -5.89 -4.34
CA ALA A 197 2.58 -5.81 -5.06
C ALA A 197 2.01 -7.18 -5.47
N TYR A 198 2.84 -8.22 -5.54
CA TYR A 198 2.42 -9.60 -5.80
C TYR A 198 2.22 -10.42 -4.51
N LEU A 199 2.37 -9.83 -3.33
CA LEU A 199 2.13 -10.53 -2.07
C LEU A 199 0.63 -10.65 -1.81
N ALA A 200 0.15 -11.88 -1.62
CA ALA A 200 -1.23 -12.12 -1.23
C ALA A 200 -1.47 -11.57 0.18
N HIS A 201 -2.43 -10.65 0.29
CA HIS A 201 -2.77 -10.00 1.54
C HIS A 201 -4.26 -9.74 1.67
N SER A 202 -4.70 -9.53 2.89
CA SER A 202 -6.09 -9.25 3.26
C SER A 202 -6.12 -8.24 4.40
N ALA A 203 -7.30 -7.71 4.74
CA ALA A 203 -7.50 -6.90 5.93
C ALA A 203 -8.76 -7.33 6.67
N THR A 204 -8.66 -7.46 8.00
CA THR A 204 -9.80 -7.83 8.85
C THR A 204 -10.92 -6.78 8.78
N PRO A 205 -12.15 -7.13 9.17
CA PRO A 205 -13.19 -6.13 9.44
C PRO A 205 -12.75 -5.13 10.51
N ASN A 206 -13.33 -3.94 10.50
CA ASN A 206 -13.23 -3.02 11.63
C ASN A 206 -14.42 -3.27 12.57
N LEU A 207 -14.17 -3.90 13.71
CA LEU A 207 -15.18 -4.24 14.71
C LEU A 207 -15.24 -3.23 15.87
N THR A 208 -14.44 -2.16 15.79
CA THR A 208 -14.34 -1.14 16.85
C THR A 208 -15.30 0.04 16.60
N ASP A 209 -15.43 0.92 17.60
CA ASP A 209 -16.23 2.16 17.52
C ASP A 209 -15.51 3.27 16.76
N ASP A 210 -14.25 3.08 16.40
CA ASP A 210 -13.40 4.09 15.79
C ASP A 210 -13.13 3.84 14.30
N LEU A 211 -12.86 4.89 13.53
CA LEU A 211 -12.40 4.79 12.14
C LEU A 211 -11.01 4.14 12.06
N ARG A 212 -10.79 3.21 11.14
CA ARG A 212 -9.45 2.79 10.73
C ARG A 212 -9.02 3.62 9.53
N ILE A 213 -7.93 4.37 9.68
CA ILE A 213 -7.40 5.28 8.67
C ILE A 213 -5.98 4.85 8.32
N ALA A 214 -5.74 4.60 7.04
CA ALA A 214 -4.42 4.31 6.52
C ALA A 214 -4.15 5.10 5.25
N HIS A 215 -2.90 5.52 5.09
CA HIS A 215 -2.38 6.07 3.85
C HIS A 215 -1.45 5.05 3.20
N VAL A 216 -1.55 4.90 1.89
CA VAL A 216 -0.70 3.98 1.12
C VAL A 216 0.02 4.75 0.03
N ALA A 217 1.34 4.85 0.13
CA ALA A 217 2.18 5.29 -0.98
C ALA A 217 2.61 4.06 -1.79
N ILE A 218 2.33 4.04 -3.08
CA ILE A 218 2.61 2.92 -3.96
C ILE A 218 3.74 3.29 -4.91
N TYR A 219 4.71 2.39 -5.00
CA TYR A 219 5.91 2.56 -5.79
C TYR A 219 5.97 1.53 -6.90
N ILE A 220 6.41 1.97 -8.09
CA ILE A 220 6.73 1.10 -9.22
C ILE A 220 8.21 1.21 -9.57
N ASP A 221 8.75 0.16 -10.19
CA ASP A 221 10.07 0.22 -10.81
C ASP A 221 10.10 1.33 -11.87
N ALA A 222 11.14 2.16 -11.85
CA ALA A 222 11.31 3.23 -12.84
C ALA A 222 11.41 2.70 -14.29
N ALA A 223 11.76 1.41 -14.46
CA ALA A 223 11.81 0.73 -15.75
C ALA A 223 10.48 0.08 -16.17
N ALA A 224 9.43 0.12 -15.33
CA ALA A 224 8.13 -0.43 -15.67
C ALA A 224 7.53 0.28 -16.88
N THR A 225 6.85 -0.50 -17.75
CA THR A 225 6.25 0.00 -18.99
C THR A 225 4.73 -0.08 -18.94
N TYR A 226 4.05 0.84 -19.64
CA TYR A 226 2.60 0.87 -19.74
C TYR A 226 2.06 -0.26 -20.62
N THR A 227 1.02 -0.97 -20.18
CA THR A 227 0.43 -2.10 -20.92
C THR A 227 -0.82 -1.74 -21.72
N GLY A 228 -1.34 -0.53 -21.61
CA GLY A 228 -2.55 -0.08 -22.31
C GLY A 228 -3.85 -0.41 -21.59
N GLY A 229 -3.82 -1.03 -20.43
CA GLY A 229 -5.02 -1.28 -19.63
C GLY A 229 -5.61 0.02 -19.05
N GLY A 230 -6.94 0.10 -18.98
CA GLY A 230 -7.62 1.23 -18.32
C GLY A 230 -7.37 1.23 -16.81
N HIS A 231 -7.05 2.39 -16.24
CA HIS A 231 -6.89 2.58 -14.81
C HIS A 231 -7.01 4.06 -14.45
N VAL A 232 -7.68 4.39 -13.35
CA VAL A 232 -7.91 5.78 -12.90
C VAL A 232 -6.63 6.61 -12.80
N VAL A 233 -5.48 5.97 -12.61
CA VAL A 233 -4.17 6.62 -12.49
C VAL A 233 -3.55 6.96 -13.85
N THR A 234 -3.87 6.21 -14.91
CA THR A 234 -3.28 6.34 -16.25
C THR A 234 -4.23 6.89 -17.31
N ASP A 235 -5.54 6.82 -17.06
CA ASP A 235 -6.54 7.25 -18.04
C ASP A 235 -6.40 8.76 -18.33
N GLY A 236 -6.40 9.10 -19.62
CA GLY A 236 -6.27 10.48 -20.09
C GLY A 236 -4.85 11.05 -20.10
N LEU A 237 -3.81 10.32 -19.66
CA LEU A 237 -2.43 10.83 -19.62
C LEU A 237 -1.69 10.75 -20.98
N GLY A 238 -2.28 10.12 -22.01
CA GLY A 238 -1.63 9.99 -23.32
C GLY A 238 -0.41 9.07 -23.33
N LEU A 239 -0.31 8.13 -22.40
CA LEU A 239 0.79 7.18 -22.30
C LEU A 239 0.82 6.22 -23.51
N THR A 240 2.03 5.87 -23.96
CA THR A 240 2.24 4.96 -25.09
C THR A 240 2.48 3.54 -24.58
N VAL A 241 1.73 2.57 -25.13
CA VAL A 241 1.89 1.14 -24.77
C VAL A 241 3.31 0.66 -25.10
N GLY A 242 3.94 -0.01 -24.13
CA GLY A 242 5.29 -0.53 -24.23
C GLY A 242 6.37 0.46 -23.81
N GLU A 243 6.06 1.74 -23.65
CA GLU A 243 7.00 2.76 -23.20
C GLU A 243 7.03 2.85 -21.67
N PRO A 244 8.15 3.34 -21.10
CA PRO A 244 8.26 3.59 -19.65
C PRO A 244 7.16 4.54 -19.14
N LEU A 245 6.75 4.32 -17.90
CA LEU A 245 5.82 5.20 -17.17
C LEU A 245 6.55 6.47 -16.69
N ASP A 246 7.13 7.23 -17.65
CA ASP A 246 7.84 8.48 -17.39
C ASP A 246 6.90 9.67 -17.62
N HIS A 247 6.27 10.13 -16.55
CA HIS A 247 5.30 11.22 -16.57
C HIS A 247 5.43 12.05 -15.28
N GLU A 248 5.12 13.35 -15.32
CA GLU A 248 5.22 14.25 -14.15
C GLU A 248 4.40 13.77 -12.94
N LEU A 249 3.31 13.03 -13.18
CA LEU A 249 2.49 12.43 -12.14
C LEU A 249 3.05 11.14 -11.55
N PHE A 250 4.20 10.68 -12.05
CA PHE A 250 4.95 9.52 -11.52
C PHE A 250 6.38 9.96 -11.18
N PRO A 251 6.56 10.87 -10.20
CA PRO A 251 7.87 11.39 -9.87
C PRO A 251 8.83 10.28 -9.42
N ALA A 252 10.09 10.41 -9.80
CA ALA A 252 11.17 9.55 -9.29
C ALA A 252 11.39 9.81 -7.79
N VAL A 253 11.76 8.79 -7.05
CA VAL A 253 12.04 8.84 -5.61
C VAL A 253 13.39 8.22 -5.27
#